data_5af92b9a7ba7d8e84fd8573f448fdcce
#
_entry.id   5af92b9a7ba7d8e84fd8573f448fdcce
#
_cell.length_a   1.000
_cell.length_b   1.000
_cell.length_c   1.000
_cell.angle_alpha   90.00
_cell.angle_beta   90.00
_cell.angle_gamma   90.00
#
_symmetry.space_group_name_H-M   'P 1'
#
loop_
_entity.id
_entity.type
_entity.pdbx_description
1 polymer ?
#
loop_
_entity_poly.entity_id
_entity_poly.type
_entity_poly.pdbx_seq_one_letter_code
_entity_poly.pdbx_strand_id
1 'polypeptide(L)'
;MRHSLAILFCLGTVLVLGGCASAGQQRGLYNNAYVSTSNPAVSISVNGIPWKTGGRSHGYLRNASMVGAPSPDVYTQVFGTDARSPMATITHAVVNDRWYWNDVTPRVGAIDEENVVIGGAGFRAFTYLVPRNNDPFGGVVGDPTDNGPAYWIARYFARVVDFRLGKIILEYREPAPQGMVSLSGNPVGQSGFVSQFEKRAEKAFSLGTPGSVGQITNSRPADIRWAFMRDEFLGDCTENQPDFNDD
;
A
#
# COMPACT_ATOMS: atom_id res chain seq x y z
N MET A 1 53.79 -3.87 35.89
CA MET A 1 53.19 -2.83 34.98
C MET A 1 52.93 -3.31 33.55
N ARG A 2 53.38 -4.50 33.10
CA ARG A 2 53.12 -4.99 31.70
C ARG A 2 51.78 -5.68 31.47
N HIS A 3 51.08 -6.16 32.53
CA HIS A 3 49.79 -6.87 32.40
C HIS A 3 48.56 -5.95 32.34
N SER A 4 48.67 -4.72 32.82
CA SER A 4 47.53 -3.77 32.79
C SER A 4 47.27 -3.16 31.39
N LEU A 5 48.30 -3.11 30.53
CA LEU A 5 48.16 -2.57 29.19
C LEU A 5 47.46 -3.53 28.23
N ALA A 6 47.61 -4.83 28.41
CA ALA A 6 46.98 -5.86 27.57
C ALA A 6 45.48 -5.94 27.80
N ILE A 7 45.00 -5.74 29.04
CA ILE A 7 43.58 -5.78 29.39
C ILE A 7 42.85 -4.58 28.82
N LEU A 8 43.46 -3.40 28.76
CA LEU A 8 42.87 -2.21 28.19
C LEU A 8 42.69 -2.33 26.66
N PHE A 9 43.61 -3.03 26.00
CA PHE A 9 43.53 -3.23 24.54
C PHE A 9 42.46 -4.24 24.14
N CYS A 10 42.22 -5.27 24.94
CA CYS A 10 41.13 -6.23 24.70
C CYS A 10 39.74 -5.64 24.97
N LEU A 11 39.58 -4.75 25.97
CA LEU A 11 38.29 -4.05 26.19
C LEU A 11 37.96 -3.05 25.09
N GLY A 12 38.94 -2.39 24.50
CA GLY A 12 38.75 -1.46 23.40
C GLY A 12 38.29 -2.14 22.10
N THR A 13 38.78 -3.34 21.83
CA THR A 13 38.44 -4.11 20.60
C THR A 13 37.03 -4.73 20.65
N VAL A 14 36.51 -5.06 21.82
CA VAL A 14 35.15 -5.59 21.97
C VAL A 14 34.07 -4.52 21.76
N LEU A 15 34.36 -3.26 22.08
CA LEU A 15 33.43 -2.15 21.88
C LEU A 15 33.27 -1.71 20.42
N VAL A 16 34.22 -2.03 19.54
CA VAL A 16 34.17 -1.64 18.12
C VAL A 16 33.44 -2.69 17.27
N LEU A 17 33.31 -3.93 17.74
CA LEU A 17 32.61 -5.02 17.00
C LEU A 17 31.10 -5.05 17.24
N GLY A 18 30.56 -4.24 18.15
CA GLY A 18 29.12 -4.16 18.44
C GLY A 18 28.29 -3.25 17.53
N GLY A 19 28.90 -2.60 16.53
CA GLY A 19 28.30 -1.43 15.87
C GLY A 19 27.78 -1.62 14.45
N CYS A 20 27.74 -2.82 13.88
CA CYS A 20 27.17 -3.05 12.54
C CYS A 20 26.22 -4.23 12.52
N ALA A 21 25.24 -4.27 13.41
CA ALA A 21 24.00 -4.93 13.05
C ALA A 21 23.35 -4.03 11.99
N SER A 22 23.50 -4.36 10.71
CA SER A 22 22.70 -3.75 9.64
C SER A 22 21.26 -3.89 10.09
N ALA A 23 20.63 -2.78 10.43
CA ALA A 23 19.20 -2.78 10.74
C ALA A 23 18.52 -3.39 9.50
N GLY A 24 18.08 -4.63 9.61
CA GLY A 24 17.45 -5.35 8.51
C GLY A 24 16.30 -4.52 7.98
N GLN A 25 16.01 -4.63 6.70
CA GLN A 25 14.90 -3.93 6.07
C GLN A 25 13.62 -4.15 6.88
N GLN A 26 13.00 -3.07 7.33
CA GLN A 26 11.78 -3.10 8.12
C GLN A 26 10.65 -2.44 7.34
N ARG A 27 9.46 -3.06 7.36
CA ARG A 27 8.23 -2.55 6.75
C ARG A 27 7.04 -2.82 7.66
N GLY A 28 6.14 -1.85 7.79
CA GLY A 28 4.90 -2.00 8.58
C GLY A 28 4.46 -0.70 9.24
N LEU A 29 3.66 -0.81 10.30
CA LEU A 29 3.13 0.33 11.03
C LEU A 29 4.10 0.80 12.13
N TYR A 30 4.39 2.09 12.14
CA TYR A 30 5.11 2.79 13.20
C TYR A 30 4.51 4.18 13.40
N ASN A 31 4.10 4.52 14.63
CA ASN A 31 3.48 5.81 14.99
C ASN A 31 2.32 6.23 14.06
N ASN A 32 1.37 5.32 13.81
CA ASN A 32 0.23 5.53 12.91
C ASN A 32 0.60 5.83 11.45
N ALA A 33 1.83 5.61 11.03
CA ALA A 33 2.26 5.70 9.66
C ALA A 33 2.73 4.33 9.15
N TYR A 34 2.50 4.03 7.89
CA TYR A 34 3.23 2.97 7.23
C TYR A 34 4.69 3.42 7.00
N VAL A 35 5.63 2.57 7.34
CA VAL A 35 7.06 2.87 7.18
C VAL A 35 7.73 1.72 6.43
N SER A 36 8.56 2.07 5.46
CA SER A 36 9.58 1.20 4.85
C SER A 36 10.93 1.87 5.02
N THR A 37 11.90 1.17 5.60
CA THR A 37 13.24 1.72 5.86
C THR A 37 14.15 1.70 4.65
N SER A 38 13.81 0.91 3.63
CA SER A 38 14.55 0.82 2.36
C SER A 38 13.64 0.31 1.23
N ASN A 39 14.03 0.55 0.00
CA ASN A 39 13.47 0.02 -1.25
C ASN A 39 11.96 0.20 -1.44
N PRO A 40 11.44 1.43 -1.50
CA PRO A 40 12.08 2.70 -1.16
C PRO A 40 11.99 2.99 0.34
N ALA A 41 12.87 3.83 0.85
CA ALA A 41 12.72 4.41 2.17
C ALA A 41 11.57 5.44 2.11
N VAL A 42 10.46 5.16 2.80
CA VAL A 42 9.25 5.99 2.78
C VAL A 42 8.46 5.87 4.08
N SER A 43 7.88 6.98 4.51
CA SER A 43 6.86 7.03 5.56
C SER A 43 5.58 7.58 4.95
N ILE A 44 4.45 6.91 5.16
CA ILE A 44 3.14 7.30 4.62
C ILE A 44 2.14 7.33 5.77
N SER A 45 1.57 8.49 6.03
CA SER A 45 0.50 8.66 7.00
C SER A 45 -0.83 8.99 6.34
N VAL A 46 -1.92 8.65 7.03
CA VAL A 46 -3.28 9.00 6.64
C VAL A 46 -3.80 10.10 7.55
N ASN A 47 -4.26 11.19 6.95
CA ASN A 47 -4.68 12.39 7.66
C ASN A 47 -6.13 12.25 8.14
N GLY A 48 -6.37 12.42 9.45
CA GLY A 48 -7.72 12.49 10.01
C GLY A 48 -8.52 11.19 10.08
N ILE A 49 -7.95 10.05 9.63
CA ILE A 49 -8.59 8.73 9.67
C ILE A 49 -7.76 7.81 10.58
N PRO A 50 -8.34 7.24 11.65
CA PRO A 50 -7.60 6.41 12.58
C PRO A 50 -7.20 5.08 11.95
N TRP A 51 -6.05 4.57 12.33
CA TRP A 51 -5.64 3.22 11.99
C TRP A 51 -6.57 2.18 12.63
N LYS A 52 -6.94 1.18 11.87
CA LYS A 52 -7.82 0.10 12.32
C LYS A 52 -7.09 -1.24 12.41
N THR A 53 -6.41 -1.61 11.36
CA THR A 53 -5.73 -2.91 11.27
C THR A 53 -4.69 -2.90 10.17
N GLY A 54 -3.82 -3.89 10.17
CA GLY A 54 -2.82 -4.06 9.11
C GLY A 54 -1.94 -5.27 9.34
N GLY A 55 -1.14 -5.62 8.34
CA GLY A 55 -0.25 -6.75 8.44
C GLY A 55 0.56 -7.01 7.18
N ARG A 56 1.34 -8.10 7.24
CA ARG A 56 2.08 -8.66 6.12
C ARG A 56 1.39 -9.94 5.64
N SER A 57 1.19 -10.07 4.35
CA SER A 57 0.75 -11.30 3.69
C SER A 57 1.80 -11.75 2.69
N HIS A 58 1.93 -13.06 2.52
CA HIS A 58 2.79 -13.67 1.51
C HIS A 58 2.01 -14.82 0.86
N GLY A 59 2.08 -14.95 -0.44
CA GLY A 59 1.42 -16.02 -1.18
C GLY A 59 1.28 -15.68 -2.66
N TYR A 60 0.75 -16.60 -3.43
CA TYR A 60 0.55 -16.40 -4.86
C TYR A 60 -0.47 -15.30 -5.15
N LEU A 61 -0.16 -14.51 -6.18
CA LEU A 61 -1.12 -13.56 -6.73
C LEU A 61 -2.31 -14.34 -7.29
N ARG A 62 -3.52 -13.98 -6.86
CA ARG A 62 -4.74 -14.65 -7.31
C ARG A 62 -5.12 -14.20 -8.72
N ASN A 63 -5.67 -15.13 -9.49
CA ASN A 63 -6.09 -15.00 -10.89
C ASN A 63 -4.93 -14.79 -11.88
N ALA A 64 -3.68 -14.81 -11.44
CA ALA A 64 -2.56 -14.89 -12.38
C ALA A 64 -2.70 -16.20 -13.18
N SER A 65 -2.95 -16.08 -14.47
CA SER A 65 -3.19 -17.21 -15.39
C SER A 65 -1.93 -18.03 -15.71
N MET A 66 -0.81 -17.78 -15.02
CA MET A 66 0.51 -18.29 -15.35
C MET A 66 0.92 -19.43 -14.42
N VAL A 67 1.48 -20.47 -15.00
CA VAL A 67 2.23 -21.50 -14.26
C VAL A 67 3.45 -20.82 -13.64
N GLY A 68 3.56 -20.88 -12.29
CA GLY A 68 4.64 -20.20 -11.58
C GLY A 68 4.32 -18.73 -11.21
N ALA A 69 3.05 -18.42 -10.97
CA ALA A 69 2.60 -17.10 -10.59
C ALA A 69 3.47 -16.40 -9.54
N PRO A 70 3.66 -15.06 -9.61
CA PRO A 70 4.43 -14.31 -8.64
C PRO A 70 3.86 -14.47 -7.23
N SER A 71 4.77 -14.53 -6.25
CA SER A 71 4.42 -14.64 -4.83
C SER A 71 4.92 -13.40 -4.07
N PRO A 72 4.20 -12.28 -4.15
CA PRO A 72 4.61 -11.05 -3.48
C PRO A 72 4.53 -11.13 -1.97
N ASP A 73 5.39 -10.36 -1.32
CA ASP A 73 5.20 -9.89 0.05
C ASP A 73 4.34 -8.62 0.00
N VAL A 74 3.19 -8.65 0.68
CA VAL A 74 2.25 -7.53 0.67
C VAL A 74 2.06 -7.01 2.10
N TYR A 75 2.43 -5.77 2.29
CA TYR A 75 2.24 -5.03 3.55
C TYR A 75 1.06 -4.09 3.39
N THR A 76 0.03 -4.27 4.21
CA THR A 76 -1.19 -3.47 4.12
C THR A 76 -1.54 -2.85 5.45
N GLN A 77 -1.94 -1.57 5.42
CA GLN A 77 -2.48 -0.85 6.55
C GLN A 77 -3.85 -0.29 6.16
N VAL A 78 -4.84 -0.50 7.01
CA VAL A 78 -6.22 -0.05 6.81
C VAL A 78 -6.58 0.96 7.89
N PHE A 79 -7.14 2.08 7.45
CA PHE A 79 -7.60 3.19 8.28
C PHE A 79 -9.10 3.38 8.06
N GLY A 80 -9.84 3.61 9.13
CA GLY A 80 -11.30 3.79 9.10
C GLY A 80 -11.94 3.44 10.43
N THR A 81 -13.20 3.83 10.61
CA THR A 81 -13.98 3.51 11.81
C THR A 81 -15.11 2.54 11.49
N ASP A 82 -15.94 2.87 10.52
CA ASP A 82 -17.15 2.15 10.16
C ASP A 82 -17.47 2.30 8.66
N ALA A 83 -18.52 1.62 8.20
CA ALA A 83 -18.93 1.61 6.79
C ALA A 83 -19.62 2.91 6.30
N ARG A 84 -19.77 3.91 7.13
CA ARG A 84 -20.39 5.22 6.77
C ARG A 84 -19.39 6.36 6.77
N SER A 85 -18.17 6.08 7.23
CA SER A 85 -17.08 7.05 7.36
C SER A 85 -16.03 6.84 6.27
N PRO A 86 -15.23 7.86 5.93
CA PRO A 86 -14.12 7.69 5.02
C PRO A 86 -13.17 6.58 5.46
N MET A 87 -12.61 5.87 4.50
CA MET A 87 -11.64 4.81 4.67
C MET A 87 -10.40 5.06 3.80
N ALA A 88 -9.25 4.65 4.27
CA ALA A 88 -8.02 4.68 3.48
C ALA A 88 -7.23 3.39 3.67
N THR A 89 -6.48 3.01 2.62
CA THR A 89 -5.54 1.91 2.68
C THR A 89 -4.18 2.32 2.14
N ILE A 90 -3.13 1.75 2.73
CA ILE A 90 -1.76 1.83 2.24
C ILE A 90 -1.29 0.41 2.02
N THR A 91 -0.89 0.08 0.80
CA THR A 91 -0.36 -1.23 0.45
C THR A 91 1.00 -1.08 -0.22
N HIS A 92 1.97 -1.84 0.24
CA HIS A 92 3.27 -1.97 -0.39
C HIS A 92 3.50 -3.43 -0.73
N ALA A 93 3.48 -3.76 -2.01
CA ALA A 93 3.69 -5.10 -2.54
C ALA A 93 5.10 -5.21 -3.14
N VAL A 94 5.81 -6.29 -2.82
CA VAL A 94 7.18 -6.53 -3.27
C VAL A 94 7.29 -7.92 -3.86
N VAL A 95 7.83 -8.02 -5.06
CA VAL A 95 8.16 -9.29 -5.74
C VAL A 95 9.66 -9.56 -5.65
N ASN A 96 10.08 -10.79 -5.92
CA ASN A 96 11.49 -11.13 -6.08
C ASN A 96 12.00 -10.71 -7.48
N ASP A 97 13.29 -10.80 -7.71
CA ASP A 97 14.01 -10.39 -8.92
C ASP A 97 13.63 -11.18 -10.19
N ARG A 98 12.93 -12.30 -10.05
CA ARG A 98 12.35 -13.03 -11.18
C ARG A 98 11.17 -12.30 -11.82
N TRP A 99 10.53 -11.38 -11.11
CA TRP A 99 9.31 -10.69 -11.50
C TRP A 99 9.47 -9.19 -11.42
N TYR A 100 8.71 -8.46 -12.22
CA TYR A 100 8.55 -7.02 -12.08
C TYR A 100 7.08 -6.61 -12.24
N TRP A 101 6.68 -5.57 -11.50
CA TRP A 101 5.34 -5.01 -11.58
C TRP A 101 5.14 -4.28 -12.90
N ASN A 102 4.02 -4.56 -13.56
CA ASN A 102 3.57 -3.77 -14.69
C ASN A 102 3.05 -2.41 -14.22
N ASP A 103 2.96 -1.46 -15.16
CA ASP A 103 2.32 -0.19 -14.90
C ASP A 103 0.86 -0.40 -14.52
N VAL A 104 0.30 0.59 -13.83
CA VAL A 104 -1.06 0.51 -13.35
C VAL A 104 -2.03 0.62 -14.51
N THR A 105 -2.96 -0.31 -14.60
CA THR A 105 -4.08 -0.27 -15.55
C THR A 105 -5.33 0.15 -14.81
N PRO A 106 -6.05 1.17 -15.29
CA PRO A 106 -7.33 1.56 -14.70
C PRO A 106 -8.35 0.43 -14.75
N ARG A 107 -9.20 0.37 -13.74
CA ARG A 107 -10.31 -0.59 -13.69
C ARG A 107 -11.39 -0.22 -14.71
N VAL A 108 -12.17 -1.21 -15.13
CA VAL A 108 -13.35 -0.98 -15.97
C VAL A 108 -14.32 0.00 -15.28
N GLY A 109 -14.73 1.04 -16.00
CA GLY A 109 -15.60 2.09 -15.47
C GLY A 109 -14.88 3.15 -14.62
N ALA A 110 -13.56 3.12 -14.56
CA ALA A 110 -12.76 4.19 -13.95
C ALA A 110 -12.80 5.44 -14.83
N ILE A 111 -12.73 6.59 -14.16
CA ILE A 111 -12.65 7.92 -14.78
C ILE A 111 -11.45 8.69 -14.20
N ASP A 112 -11.18 9.86 -14.79
CA ASP A 112 -10.20 10.84 -14.32
C ASP A 112 -8.82 10.21 -14.06
N GLU A 113 -8.38 9.43 -15.07
CA GLU A 113 -7.04 8.86 -15.09
C GLU A 113 -6.01 9.96 -15.34
N GLU A 114 -5.15 10.19 -14.35
CA GLU A 114 -4.15 11.25 -14.40
C GLU A 114 -2.89 10.90 -13.60
N ASN A 115 -1.86 11.72 -13.75
CA ASN A 115 -0.68 11.68 -12.91
C ASN A 115 -0.79 12.75 -11.83
N VAL A 116 -0.73 12.36 -10.57
CA VAL A 116 -0.80 13.27 -9.43
C VAL A 116 0.50 13.23 -8.61
N VAL A 117 0.76 14.28 -7.84
CA VAL A 117 1.93 14.34 -6.94
C VAL A 117 1.44 14.39 -5.51
N ILE A 118 1.83 13.40 -4.71
CA ILE A 118 1.55 13.33 -3.26
C ILE A 118 2.90 13.33 -2.53
N GLY A 119 3.14 14.32 -1.67
CA GLY A 119 4.38 14.43 -0.90
C GLY A 119 5.65 14.45 -1.76
N GLY A 120 5.60 15.05 -2.95
CA GLY A 120 6.72 15.10 -3.90
C GLY A 120 6.93 13.83 -4.73
N ALA A 121 6.11 12.81 -4.56
CA ALA A 121 6.18 11.57 -5.32
C ALA A 121 5.04 11.47 -6.35
N GLY A 122 5.36 11.11 -7.61
CA GLY A 122 4.38 10.91 -8.67
C GLY A 122 3.64 9.58 -8.52
N PHE A 123 2.32 9.62 -8.69
CA PHE A 123 1.42 8.47 -8.72
C PHE A 123 0.53 8.55 -9.95
N ARG A 124 0.17 7.40 -10.51
CA ARG A 124 -0.94 7.28 -11.44
C ARG A 124 -2.22 7.11 -10.62
N ALA A 125 -3.25 7.89 -10.92
CA ALA A 125 -4.50 7.90 -10.19
C ALA A 125 -5.71 7.69 -11.10
N PHE A 126 -6.78 7.11 -10.57
CA PHE A 126 -8.09 7.01 -11.21
C PHE A 126 -9.20 6.84 -10.16
N THR A 127 -10.41 7.26 -10.52
CA THR A 127 -11.60 7.18 -9.66
C THR A 127 -12.56 6.11 -10.19
N TYR A 128 -13.14 5.30 -9.31
CA TYR A 128 -14.09 4.25 -9.65
C TYR A 128 -15.11 4.00 -8.54
N LEU A 129 -16.17 3.28 -8.86
CA LEU A 129 -17.15 2.84 -7.88
C LEU A 129 -16.90 1.39 -7.46
N VAL A 130 -17.05 1.13 -6.16
CA VAL A 130 -16.97 -0.20 -5.57
C VAL A 130 -18.34 -0.58 -5.04
N PRO A 131 -19.03 -1.56 -5.62
CA PRO A 131 -20.29 -2.05 -5.07
C PRO A 131 -20.05 -2.79 -3.75
N ARG A 132 -20.86 -2.50 -2.73
CA ARG A 132 -20.71 -3.07 -1.39
C ARG A 132 -20.67 -4.61 -1.37
N ASN A 133 -21.52 -5.25 -2.16
CA ASN A 133 -21.61 -6.71 -2.23
C ASN A 133 -20.38 -7.40 -2.84
N ASN A 134 -19.54 -6.64 -3.55
CA ASN A 134 -18.29 -7.11 -4.16
C ASN A 134 -17.05 -6.44 -3.54
N ASP A 135 -17.21 -5.73 -2.42
CA ASP A 135 -16.09 -5.05 -1.78
C ASP A 135 -15.26 -6.04 -0.97
N PRO A 136 -14.02 -6.33 -1.38
CA PRO A 136 -13.14 -7.22 -0.65
C PRO A 136 -12.72 -6.67 0.72
N PHE A 137 -12.92 -5.38 0.96
CA PHE A 137 -12.57 -4.67 2.22
C PHE A 137 -13.77 -4.45 3.13
N GLY A 138 -14.98 -4.72 2.67
CA GLY A 138 -16.21 -4.43 3.40
C GLY A 138 -16.26 -5.07 4.79
N GLY A 139 -15.80 -6.31 4.92
CA GLY A 139 -15.70 -7.01 6.21
C GLY A 139 -14.59 -6.51 7.14
N VAL A 140 -13.63 -5.71 6.62
CA VAL A 140 -12.52 -5.19 7.44
C VAL A 140 -12.90 -3.91 8.17
N VAL A 141 -13.71 -3.06 7.55
CA VAL A 141 -14.04 -1.73 8.08
C VAL A 141 -15.43 -1.67 8.67
N GLY A 142 -16.39 -2.42 8.18
CA GLY A 142 -17.76 -2.41 8.63
C GLY A 142 -18.32 -3.79 9.02
N ASP A 143 -19.36 -3.80 9.84
CA ASP A 143 -20.18 -5.00 10.02
C ASP A 143 -20.93 -5.28 8.71
N PRO A 144 -20.88 -6.49 8.12
CA PRO A 144 -21.65 -6.85 6.94
C PRO A 144 -23.16 -6.70 7.14
N THR A 145 -23.64 -6.66 8.38
CA THR A 145 -25.05 -6.43 8.72
C THR A 145 -25.42 -4.94 8.78
N ASP A 146 -24.45 -4.03 8.75
CA ASP A 146 -24.71 -2.59 8.83
C ASP A 146 -25.36 -2.06 7.55
N ASN A 147 -26.30 -1.11 7.70
CA ASN A 147 -26.95 -0.37 6.61
C ASN A 147 -26.00 0.66 5.94
N GLY A 148 -24.81 0.23 5.56
CA GLY A 148 -23.83 1.06 4.86
C GLY A 148 -24.26 1.43 3.43
N PRO A 149 -23.48 2.24 2.72
CA PRO A 149 -23.80 2.71 1.37
C PRO A 149 -23.88 1.54 0.39
N ALA A 150 -24.71 1.68 -0.66
CA ALA A 150 -24.77 0.67 -1.74
C ALA A 150 -23.44 0.62 -2.53
N TYR A 151 -22.77 1.76 -2.64
CA TYR A 151 -21.48 1.94 -3.32
C TYR A 151 -20.54 2.81 -2.50
N TRP A 152 -19.26 2.55 -2.67
CA TRP A 152 -18.18 3.45 -2.31
C TRP A 152 -17.68 4.14 -3.57
N ILE A 153 -17.36 5.42 -3.48
CA ILE A 153 -16.48 6.06 -4.45
C ILE A 153 -15.04 5.91 -3.94
N ALA A 154 -14.15 5.46 -4.81
CA ALA A 154 -12.75 5.18 -4.47
C ALA A 154 -11.82 5.94 -5.41
N ARG A 155 -10.76 6.58 -4.86
CA ARG A 155 -9.62 7.10 -5.60
C ARG A 155 -8.42 6.21 -5.32
N TYR A 156 -7.89 5.62 -6.35
CA TYR A 156 -6.74 4.74 -6.34
C TYR A 156 -5.52 5.50 -6.85
N PHE A 157 -4.42 5.37 -6.13
CA PHE A 157 -3.12 5.92 -6.50
C PHE A 157 -2.13 4.79 -6.50
N ALA A 158 -1.36 4.63 -7.56
CA ALA A 158 -0.32 3.62 -7.59
C ALA A 158 0.99 4.15 -8.18
N ARG A 159 2.07 3.62 -7.65
CA ARG A 159 3.42 3.92 -8.08
C ARG A 159 4.27 2.66 -8.05
N VAL A 160 4.93 2.37 -9.17
CA VAL A 160 5.96 1.33 -9.23
C VAL A 160 7.27 1.93 -8.75
N VAL A 161 8.00 1.20 -7.92
CA VAL A 161 9.22 1.65 -7.24
C VAL A 161 10.29 0.56 -7.27
N ASP A 162 11.51 0.92 -6.86
CA ASP A 162 12.62 -0.04 -6.68
C ASP A 162 12.84 -0.91 -7.93
N PHE A 163 13.15 -0.27 -9.06
CA PHE A 163 13.36 -0.95 -10.35
C PHE A 163 12.23 -1.93 -10.72
N ARG A 164 10.99 -1.58 -10.37
CA ARG A 164 9.76 -2.36 -10.59
C ARG A 164 9.60 -3.59 -9.70
N LEU A 165 10.47 -3.79 -8.72
CA LEU A 165 10.30 -4.86 -7.72
C LEU A 165 9.24 -4.52 -6.67
N GLY A 166 8.99 -3.23 -6.43
CA GLY A 166 8.00 -2.73 -5.48
C GLY A 166 6.85 -1.99 -6.16
N LYS A 167 5.67 -2.05 -5.55
CA LYS A 167 4.51 -1.24 -5.91
C LYS A 167 3.86 -0.68 -4.64
N ILE A 168 3.69 0.64 -4.59
CA ILE A 168 2.98 1.32 -3.52
C ILE A 168 1.60 1.71 -4.05
N ILE A 169 0.56 1.32 -3.31
CA ILE A 169 -0.83 1.62 -3.62
C ILE A 169 -1.43 2.36 -2.43
N LEU A 170 -2.05 3.50 -2.71
CA LEU A 170 -2.86 4.24 -1.78
C LEU A 170 -4.29 4.23 -2.31
N GLU A 171 -5.25 3.97 -1.45
CA GLU A 171 -6.65 4.06 -1.85
C GLU A 171 -7.44 4.80 -0.78
N TYR A 172 -8.20 5.79 -1.19
CA TYR A 172 -9.11 6.54 -0.35
C TYR A 172 -10.54 6.30 -0.81
N ARG A 173 -11.46 6.11 0.14
CA ARG A 173 -12.87 5.84 -0.13
C ARG A 173 -13.79 6.70 0.71
N GLU A 174 -14.91 7.06 0.11
CA GLU A 174 -16.06 7.64 0.82
C GLU A 174 -17.35 6.91 0.42
N PRO A 175 -18.39 6.92 1.28
CA PRO A 175 -19.72 6.51 0.87
C PRO A 175 -20.17 7.29 -0.37
N ALA A 176 -20.54 6.59 -1.43
CA ALA A 176 -21.09 7.25 -2.61
C ALA A 176 -22.48 7.85 -2.30
N PRO A 177 -22.84 8.99 -2.88
CA PRO A 177 -24.18 9.54 -2.76
C PRO A 177 -25.26 8.53 -3.14
N GLN A 178 -26.41 8.63 -2.48
CA GLN A 178 -27.54 7.78 -2.79
C GLN A 178 -27.94 7.90 -4.27
N GLY A 179 -28.11 6.76 -4.95
CA GLY A 179 -28.46 6.69 -6.35
C GLY A 179 -27.28 6.80 -7.33
N MET A 180 -26.05 6.97 -6.85
CA MET A 180 -24.85 6.93 -7.70
C MET A 180 -24.51 5.47 -8.03
N VAL A 181 -24.75 5.04 -9.26
CA VAL A 181 -24.50 3.67 -9.75
C VAL A 181 -23.46 3.61 -10.86
N SER A 182 -23.05 4.77 -11.40
CA SER A 182 -22.03 4.91 -12.44
C SER A 182 -21.36 6.28 -12.30
N LEU A 183 -20.11 6.37 -12.71
CA LEU A 183 -19.36 7.63 -12.83
C LEU A 183 -19.43 8.20 -14.24
N SER A 184 -19.61 7.36 -15.26
CA SER A 184 -19.77 7.79 -16.65
C SER A 184 -21.19 8.26 -16.93
N GLY A 185 -21.34 9.38 -17.66
CA GLY A 185 -22.65 9.92 -18.06
C GLY A 185 -23.41 10.67 -16.96
N ASN A 186 -22.73 11.10 -15.93
CA ASN A 186 -23.34 11.75 -14.78
C ASN A 186 -23.88 13.17 -15.06
N PRO A 187 -25.05 13.55 -14.48
CA PRO A 187 -25.54 14.92 -14.50
C PRO A 187 -24.54 15.90 -13.89
N VAL A 188 -24.56 17.15 -14.36
CA VAL A 188 -23.64 18.23 -13.96
C VAL A 188 -23.46 18.39 -12.43
N GLY A 189 -24.48 18.05 -11.64
CA GLY A 189 -24.39 18.10 -10.16
C GLY A 189 -23.50 17.04 -9.52
N GLN A 190 -23.23 15.91 -10.19
CA GLN A 190 -22.35 14.87 -9.70
C GLN A 190 -20.88 15.12 -10.04
N SER A 191 -20.59 15.86 -11.09
CA SER A 191 -19.22 16.24 -11.45
C SER A 191 -18.56 17.10 -10.35
N GLY A 192 -19.30 17.99 -9.73
CA GLY A 192 -18.83 18.79 -8.60
C GLY A 192 -18.51 17.94 -7.36
N PHE A 193 -19.30 16.90 -7.06
CA PHE A 193 -19.03 15.97 -5.98
C PHE A 193 -17.75 15.15 -6.24
N VAL A 194 -17.61 14.57 -7.44
CA VAL A 194 -16.43 13.77 -7.82
C VAL A 194 -15.15 14.60 -7.69
N SER A 195 -15.12 15.80 -8.28
CA SER A 195 -13.95 16.69 -8.19
C SER A 195 -13.60 17.09 -6.75
N GLN A 196 -14.59 17.31 -5.89
CA GLN A 196 -14.34 17.58 -4.49
C GLN A 196 -13.83 16.34 -3.73
N PHE A 197 -14.38 15.17 -4.04
CA PHE A 197 -13.92 13.88 -3.49
C PHE A 197 -12.45 13.64 -3.86
N GLU A 198 -12.05 13.82 -5.10
CA GLU A 198 -10.68 13.63 -5.58
C GLU A 198 -9.69 14.54 -4.85
N LYS A 199 -10.04 15.81 -4.65
CA LYS A 199 -9.23 16.73 -3.85
C LYS A 199 -9.09 16.32 -2.38
N ARG A 200 -10.14 15.70 -1.79
CA ARG A 200 -10.03 15.13 -0.44
C ARG A 200 -9.14 13.89 -0.42
N ALA A 201 -9.28 13.03 -1.41
CA ALA A 201 -8.47 11.82 -1.55
C ALA A 201 -6.97 12.13 -1.66
N GLU A 202 -6.58 13.12 -2.46
CA GLU A 202 -5.18 13.56 -2.57
C GLU A 202 -4.62 14.09 -1.25
N LYS A 203 -5.45 14.82 -0.49
CA LYS A 203 -5.08 15.38 0.82
C LYS A 203 -5.10 14.36 1.96
N ALA A 204 -5.68 13.18 1.71
CA ALA A 204 -5.77 12.13 2.74
C ALA A 204 -4.41 11.53 3.10
N PHE A 205 -3.43 11.64 2.21
CA PHE A 205 -2.12 11.04 2.41
C PHE A 205 -1.01 12.08 2.54
N SER A 206 -0.07 11.79 3.44
CA SER A 206 1.18 12.54 3.57
C SER A 206 2.36 11.58 3.44
N LEU A 207 3.30 11.92 2.56
CA LEU A 207 4.51 11.14 2.33
C LEU A 207 5.73 11.89 2.86
N GLY A 208 6.68 11.14 3.39
CA GLY A 208 7.94 11.66 3.88
C GLY A 208 9.03 10.59 3.92
N THR A 209 10.21 10.99 4.37
CA THR A 209 11.32 10.06 4.64
C THR A 209 11.17 9.51 6.07
N PRO A 210 11.35 8.20 6.29
CA PRO A 210 11.33 7.66 7.63
C PRO A 210 12.51 8.22 8.44
N GLY A 211 12.23 8.65 9.66
CA GLY A 211 13.27 8.94 10.65
C GLY A 211 13.84 7.65 11.26
N SER A 212 14.42 7.76 12.46
CA SER A 212 14.77 6.56 13.23
C SER A 212 13.51 5.78 13.59
N VAL A 213 13.45 4.52 13.15
CA VAL A 213 12.28 3.66 13.33
C VAL A 213 12.54 2.71 14.50
N GLY A 214 11.62 2.70 15.46
CA GLY A 214 11.62 1.74 16.55
C GLY A 214 10.96 0.41 16.15
N GLN A 215 10.28 -0.24 17.08
CA GLN A 215 9.60 -1.50 16.81
C GLN A 215 8.41 -1.30 15.87
N ILE A 216 8.44 -1.96 14.72
CA ILE A 216 7.36 -1.97 13.73
C ILE A 216 6.31 -3.03 14.10
N THR A 217 5.05 -2.67 13.98
CA THR A 217 3.91 -3.57 14.20
C THR A 217 3.43 -4.14 12.87
N ASN A 218 3.39 -5.46 12.78
CA ASN A 218 2.80 -6.21 11.68
C ASN A 218 1.81 -7.25 12.25
N SER A 219 0.68 -6.80 12.76
CA SER A 219 -0.42 -7.71 13.11
C SER A 219 -1.02 -8.33 11.84
N ARG A 220 -1.49 -9.58 11.92
CA ARG A 220 -2.11 -10.30 10.81
C ARG A 220 -3.55 -10.64 11.14
N PRO A 221 -4.53 -9.83 10.81
CA PRO A 221 -5.91 -10.29 10.80
C PRO A 221 -6.10 -11.24 9.60
N ALA A 222 -6.72 -12.38 9.83
CA ALA A 222 -6.90 -13.42 8.81
C ALA A 222 -7.65 -12.93 7.57
N ASP A 223 -8.56 -11.97 7.74
CA ASP A 223 -9.52 -11.54 6.73
C ASP A 223 -8.95 -10.54 5.70
N ILE A 224 -7.88 -9.82 6.04
CA ILE A 224 -7.26 -8.85 5.12
C ILE A 224 -6.50 -9.54 3.98
N ARG A 225 -5.92 -10.71 4.25
CA ARG A 225 -5.00 -11.40 3.35
C ARG A 225 -5.55 -11.55 1.92
N TRP A 226 -6.80 -11.91 1.78
CA TRP A 226 -7.37 -12.26 0.48
C TRP A 226 -7.77 -11.05 -0.36
N ALA A 227 -8.17 -9.98 0.29
CA ALA A 227 -8.55 -8.75 -0.37
C ALA A 227 -7.37 -8.10 -1.10
N PHE A 228 -6.19 -8.12 -0.49
CA PHE A 228 -4.99 -7.43 -0.97
C PHE A 228 -4.06 -8.31 -1.82
N MET A 229 -4.41 -9.57 -2.08
CA MET A 229 -3.65 -10.50 -2.91
C MET A 229 -4.30 -10.74 -4.28
N ARG A 230 -5.26 -9.89 -4.68
CA ARG A 230 -5.94 -9.99 -5.96
C ARG A 230 -5.22 -9.15 -7.02
N ASP A 231 -5.14 -9.69 -8.23
CA ASP A 231 -4.62 -8.97 -9.40
C ASP A 231 -5.45 -7.71 -9.72
N GLU A 232 -6.77 -7.75 -9.52
CA GLU A 232 -7.62 -6.55 -9.69
C GLU A 232 -7.21 -5.40 -8.77
N PHE A 233 -6.57 -5.69 -7.62
CA PHE A 233 -6.07 -4.67 -6.70
C PHE A 233 -4.59 -4.36 -6.90
N LEU A 234 -3.75 -5.39 -6.99
CA LEU A 234 -2.30 -5.24 -7.10
C LEU A 234 -1.85 -4.95 -8.54
N GLY A 235 -2.64 -5.38 -9.54
CA GLY A 235 -2.24 -5.40 -10.94
C GLY A 235 -1.34 -6.59 -11.27
N ASP A 236 -0.86 -6.61 -12.51
CA ASP A 236 -0.10 -7.72 -13.08
C ASP A 236 1.40 -7.60 -12.85
N CYS A 237 2.06 -8.74 -12.90
CA CYS A 237 3.52 -8.87 -12.99
C CYS A 237 3.93 -9.52 -14.31
N THR A 238 5.11 -9.17 -14.77
CA THR A 238 5.79 -9.87 -15.88
C THR A 238 7.02 -10.59 -15.36
N GLU A 239 7.29 -11.77 -15.89
CA GLU A 239 8.51 -12.51 -15.58
C GLU A 239 9.72 -11.82 -16.22
N ASN A 240 10.74 -11.59 -15.41
CA ASN A 240 12.04 -11.11 -15.89
C ASN A 240 12.76 -12.30 -16.52
N GLN A 241 12.59 -12.49 -17.84
CA GLN A 241 13.35 -13.49 -18.56
C GLN A 241 14.77 -12.95 -18.75
N PRO A 242 15.82 -13.63 -18.29
CA PRO A 242 17.17 -13.28 -18.68
C PRO A 242 17.26 -13.41 -20.20
N ASP A 243 17.77 -12.38 -20.87
CA ASP A 243 18.05 -12.42 -22.29
C ASP A 243 19.11 -13.52 -22.54
N PHE A 244 18.68 -14.68 -23.02
CA PHE A 244 19.57 -15.77 -23.41
C PHE A 244 20.24 -15.53 -24.78
N ASN A 245 20.23 -14.30 -25.28
CA ASN A 245 20.76 -13.97 -26.63
C ASN A 245 22.12 -13.26 -26.58
N ASP A 246 22.85 -13.28 -25.48
CA ASP A 246 24.24 -12.81 -25.43
C ASP A 246 25.22 -13.98 -25.45
N ASP A 247 25.25 -14.73 -26.61
CA ASP A 247 26.34 -15.60 -27.01
C ASP A 247 26.88 -15.19 -28.40
#